data_1745831a24c62fd40ccffea2f9b11722
#
_entry.id   1745831a24c62fd40ccffea2f9b11722
#
_cell.length_a   1.000
_cell.length_b   1.000
_cell.length_c   1.000
_cell.angle_alpha   90.00
_cell.angle_beta   90.00
_cell.angle_gamma   90.00
#
_symmetry.space_group_name_H-M   'P 1'
#
loop_
_entity.id
_entity.type
_entity.pdbx_description
1 polymer ?
#
loop_
_entity_poly.entity_id
_entity_poly.type
_entity_poly.pdbx_seq_one_letter_code
_entity_poly.pdbx_strand_id
1 'polypeptide(L)'
;MDETAQNRHASPAPLSPVRSQTPDVAVRATAHRALAAFFAFGTFWGAWAALVPAVREAAGASNGELGLALLFLGVGSLPAMIATGAALDRLGARVVPITLLLMAAVGVLPALAHSVPHLAIAMLVVGAASGTADVAINAEIAGLEAATQRTLMPLAHALFSGGLIAGSIAAGLARQAGAGTAPLLACAAALIAASAYANRHPYPRVSHARPRRRIRRTLVAVGLVCALAFLIEGGIENWSALFLQRELGANAAVAALGPAAYALSMVVGRLSGQRLLPRQRSSRILTVGALVTLAALVATSAAHHPAVAIPGFAIAGAGVALAAPILFGAAGRGASDADRGTSMATVTTIGYLGFLAGPPLLGATAAAVGLRGSVLVLAAAAAVIAAAAPRLQLR
;
A
#
# COMPACT_ATOMS: atom_id res chain seq x y z
N MET A 1 -26.67 29.85 -78.86
CA MET A 1 -25.23 29.62 -78.62
C MET A 1 -24.97 30.02 -77.19
N ASP A 2 -25.00 29.07 -76.31
CA ASP A 2 -24.53 29.29 -74.96
C ASP A 2 -24.25 27.91 -74.33
N GLU A 3 -22.97 27.58 -74.23
CA GLU A 3 -22.46 26.37 -73.65
C GLU A 3 -22.13 26.67 -72.18
N THR A 4 -23.00 26.25 -71.25
CA THR A 4 -22.66 26.25 -69.84
C THR A 4 -22.20 24.89 -69.38
N ALA A 5 -20.89 24.80 -69.20
CA ALA A 5 -20.21 23.63 -68.68
C ALA A 5 -20.63 23.29 -67.25
N GLN A 6 -21.19 22.10 -67.03
CA GLN A 6 -21.52 21.52 -65.75
C GLN A 6 -20.24 21.03 -65.07
N ASN A 7 -19.73 21.80 -64.12
CA ASN A 7 -18.61 21.39 -63.28
C ASN A 7 -19.17 20.49 -62.15
N ARG A 8 -19.01 19.15 -62.26
CA ARG A 8 -19.35 18.18 -61.21
C ARG A 8 -18.26 18.16 -60.19
N HIS A 9 -18.52 18.79 -59.02
CA HIS A 9 -17.74 18.60 -57.82
C HIS A 9 -17.90 17.15 -57.32
N ALA A 10 -16.92 16.31 -57.57
CA ALA A 10 -16.78 15.02 -56.91
C ALA A 10 -16.38 15.25 -55.45
N SER A 11 -17.32 14.97 -54.51
CA SER A 11 -17.04 14.93 -53.09
C SER A 11 -16.03 13.79 -52.77
N PRO A 12 -14.93 14.03 -52.06
CA PRO A 12 -14.04 12.95 -51.68
C PRO A 12 -14.76 12.00 -50.74
N ALA A 13 -14.68 10.69 -51.02
CA ALA A 13 -15.22 9.65 -50.15
C ALA A 13 -14.63 9.74 -48.74
N PRO A 14 -15.42 9.51 -47.68
CA PRO A 14 -14.90 9.52 -46.32
C PRO A 14 -13.89 8.39 -46.17
N LEU A 15 -12.67 8.76 -45.78
CA LEU A 15 -11.60 7.83 -45.41
C LEU A 15 -12.10 7.01 -44.23
N SER A 16 -12.34 5.74 -44.41
CA SER A 16 -12.62 4.78 -43.37
C SER A 16 -11.49 4.85 -42.33
N PRO A 17 -11.78 4.96 -41.03
CA PRO A 17 -10.72 4.92 -40.02
C PRO A 17 -10.07 3.52 -40.09
N VAL A 18 -8.85 3.45 -40.53
CA VAL A 18 -8.01 2.25 -40.38
C VAL A 18 -7.85 2.03 -38.87
N ARG A 19 -8.70 1.23 -38.27
CA ARG A 19 -8.52 0.69 -36.90
C ARG A 19 -7.30 -0.23 -36.96
N SER A 20 -6.14 0.29 -36.62
CA SER A 20 -4.96 -0.53 -36.37
C SER A 20 -5.24 -1.41 -35.14
N GLN A 21 -5.46 -2.71 -35.35
CA GLN A 21 -5.71 -3.69 -34.28
C GLN A 21 -4.47 -3.94 -33.40
N THR A 22 -3.32 -3.38 -33.73
CA THR A 22 -2.05 -3.52 -33.03
C THR A 22 -1.94 -2.80 -31.66
N PRO A 23 -2.62 -1.67 -31.36
CA PRO A 23 -2.49 -1.01 -30.04
C PRO A 23 -3.08 -1.81 -28.89
N ASP A 24 -4.16 -2.56 -29.11
CA ASP A 24 -4.94 -3.20 -28.02
C ASP A 24 -4.19 -4.39 -27.39
N VAL A 25 -3.44 -5.16 -28.18
CA VAL A 25 -2.64 -6.31 -27.67
C VAL A 25 -1.44 -5.83 -26.86
N ALA A 26 -0.72 -4.82 -27.33
CA ALA A 26 0.42 -4.25 -26.62
C ALA A 26 0.01 -3.61 -25.28
N VAL A 27 -1.11 -2.89 -25.26
CA VAL A 27 -1.68 -2.28 -24.05
C VAL A 27 -2.10 -3.33 -23.03
N ARG A 28 -2.80 -4.39 -23.47
CA ARG A 28 -3.19 -5.52 -22.59
C ARG A 28 -1.97 -6.22 -22.00
N ALA A 29 -0.95 -6.51 -22.82
CA ALA A 29 0.28 -7.13 -22.34
C ALA A 29 1.00 -6.26 -21.29
N THR A 30 1.04 -4.94 -21.48
CA THR A 30 1.61 -4.01 -20.52
C THR A 30 0.78 -3.97 -19.22
N ALA A 31 -0.54 -3.98 -19.31
CA ALA A 31 -1.42 -4.02 -18.14
C ALA A 31 -1.17 -5.29 -17.29
N HIS A 32 -1.09 -6.48 -17.92
CA HIS A 32 -0.79 -7.71 -17.19
C HIS A 32 0.57 -7.68 -16.49
N ARG A 33 1.59 -7.10 -17.15
CA ARG A 33 2.94 -6.97 -16.56
C ARG A 33 2.96 -6.00 -15.37
N ALA A 34 2.28 -4.85 -15.49
CA ALA A 34 2.15 -3.89 -14.41
C ALA A 34 1.38 -4.48 -13.22
N LEU A 35 0.30 -5.23 -13.49
CA LEU A 35 -0.46 -5.94 -12.46
C LEU A 35 0.38 -7.03 -11.78
N ALA A 36 1.22 -7.75 -12.51
CA ALA A 36 2.15 -8.73 -11.94
C ALA A 36 3.18 -8.08 -11.02
N ALA A 37 3.61 -6.84 -11.31
CA ALA A 37 4.50 -6.09 -10.43
C ALA A 37 3.85 -5.79 -9.07
N PHE A 38 2.56 -5.44 -9.04
CA PHE A 38 1.82 -5.28 -7.78
C PHE A 38 1.76 -6.57 -6.97
N PHE A 39 1.51 -7.71 -7.61
CA PHE A 39 1.52 -9.00 -6.93
C PHE A 39 2.90 -9.35 -6.38
N ALA A 40 3.96 -9.18 -7.16
CA ALA A 40 5.33 -9.42 -6.72
C ALA A 40 5.74 -8.52 -5.54
N PHE A 41 5.37 -7.24 -5.61
CA PHE A 41 5.62 -6.26 -4.56
C PHE A 41 4.86 -6.61 -3.28
N GLY A 42 3.58 -7.02 -3.39
CA GLY A 42 2.79 -7.53 -2.28
C GLY A 42 3.40 -8.80 -1.67
N THR A 43 3.88 -9.74 -2.51
CA THR A 43 4.51 -10.98 -2.03
C THR A 43 5.75 -10.70 -1.18
N PHE A 44 6.56 -9.71 -1.58
CA PHE A 44 7.70 -9.26 -0.79
C PHE A 44 7.27 -8.73 0.59
N TRP A 45 6.29 -7.84 0.62
CA TRP A 45 5.81 -7.25 1.89
C TRP A 45 5.11 -8.28 2.78
N GLY A 46 4.42 -9.25 2.20
CA GLY A 46 3.84 -10.36 2.95
C GLY A 46 4.91 -11.27 3.57
N ALA A 47 5.94 -11.63 2.80
CA ALA A 47 7.08 -12.37 3.32
C ALA A 47 7.79 -11.59 4.43
N TRP A 48 8.06 -10.30 4.22
CA TRP A 48 8.61 -9.41 5.25
C TRP A 48 7.79 -9.45 6.54
N ALA A 49 6.47 -9.22 6.46
CA ALA A 49 5.58 -9.17 7.62
C ALA A 49 5.62 -10.47 8.46
N ALA A 50 5.67 -11.63 7.80
CA ALA A 50 5.83 -12.94 8.46
C ALA A 50 7.23 -13.13 9.06
N LEU A 51 8.26 -12.50 8.50
CA LEU A 51 9.66 -12.66 8.90
C LEU A 51 10.14 -11.66 9.95
N VAL A 52 9.35 -10.60 10.25
CA VAL A 52 9.69 -9.58 11.27
C VAL A 52 10.17 -10.18 12.59
N PRO A 53 9.51 -11.22 13.17
CA PRO A 53 9.98 -11.80 14.43
C PRO A 53 11.40 -12.40 14.32
N ALA A 54 11.68 -13.09 13.22
CA ALA A 54 12.98 -13.74 13.00
C ALA A 54 14.09 -12.73 12.68
N VAL A 55 13.80 -11.70 11.91
CA VAL A 55 14.74 -10.59 11.62
C VAL A 55 15.07 -9.83 12.90
N ARG A 56 14.05 -9.51 13.72
CA ARG A 56 14.25 -8.89 15.03
C ARG A 56 15.19 -9.71 15.91
N GLU A 57 14.97 -11.02 15.98
CA GLU A 57 15.77 -11.94 16.78
C GLU A 57 17.23 -12.02 16.27
N ALA A 58 17.42 -12.14 14.95
CA ALA A 58 18.75 -12.17 14.32
C ALA A 58 19.55 -10.88 14.56
N ALA A 59 18.86 -9.71 14.59
CA ALA A 59 19.49 -8.43 14.89
C ALA A 59 19.72 -8.20 16.40
N GLY A 60 19.25 -9.11 17.28
CA GLY A 60 19.31 -8.91 18.73
C GLY A 60 18.49 -7.71 19.23
N ALA A 61 17.48 -7.27 18.45
CA ALA A 61 16.74 -6.07 18.72
C ALA A 61 15.65 -6.26 19.79
N SER A 62 15.53 -5.31 20.72
CA SER A 62 14.35 -5.15 21.56
C SER A 62 13.15 -4.67 20.71
N ASN A 63 11.94 -4.67 21.29
CA ASN A 63 10.77 -4.16 20.58
C ASN A 63 10.88 -2.66 20.25
N GLY A 64 11.49 -1.86 21.17
CA GLY A 64 11.75 -0.44 20.96
C GLY A 64 12.73 -0.19 19.81
N GLU A 65 13.83 -0.94 19.78
CA GLU A 65 14.85 -0.84 18.72
C GLU A 65 14.30 -1.32 17.37
N LEU A 66 13.46 -2.35 17.33
CA LEU A 66 12.75 -2.73 16.10
C LEU A 66 11.87 -1.58 15.61
N GLY A 67 11.09 -0.95 16.49
CA GLY A 67 10.26 0.20 16.15
C GLY A 67 11.08 1.36 15.56
N LEU A 68 12.24 1.65 16.15
CA LEU A 68 13.18 2.65 15.62
C LEU A 68 13.77 2.24 14.27
N ALA A 69 14.17 0.99 14.10
CA ALA A 69 14.66 0.49 12.81
C ALA A 69 13.59 0.60 11.72
N LEU A 70 12.33 0.28 12.02
CA LEU A 70 11.21 0.43 11.10
C LEU A 70 10.89 1.90 10.77
N LEU A 71 11.18 2.87 11.66
CA LEU A 71 11.10 4.29 11.35
C LEU A 71 11.97 4.65 10.13
N PHE A 72 13.18 4.07 10.03
CA PHE A 72 14.08 4.32 8.92
C PHE A 72 13.55 3.87 7.57
N LEU A 73 12.60 2.89 7.53
CA LEU A 73 11.87 2.57 6.31
C LEU A 73 11.11 3.80 5.78
N GLY A 74 10.39 4.50 6.64
CA GLY A 74 9.66 5.71 6.27
C GLY A 74 10.59 6.89 5.94
N VAL A 75 11.67 7.05 6.71
CA VAL A 75 12.70 8.09 6.47
C VAL A 75 13.35 7.91 5.10
N GLY A 76 13.60 6.67 4.67
CA GLY A 76 14.11 6.38 3.34
C GLY A 76 13.07 6.57 2.25
N SER A 77 11.83 6.12 2.48
CA SER A 77 10.80 6.09 1.43
C SER A 77 10.31 7.50 1.05
N LEU A 78 10.04 8.38 2.01
CA LEU A 78 9.41 9.68 1.72
C LEU A 78 10.23 10.58 0.77
N PRO A 79 11.54 10.82 0.99
CA PRO A 79 12.35 11.59 0.05
C PRO A 79 12.46 10.90 -1.31
N ALA A 80 12.59 9.56 -1.31
CA ALA A 80 12.72 8.77 -2.53
C ALA A 80 11.44 8.82 -3.37
N MET A 81 10.25 8.78 -2.77
CA MET A 81 8.98 8.96 -3.47
C MET A 81 8.89 10.31 -4.17
N ILE A 82 9.34 11.40 -3.51
CA ILE A 82 9.36 12.75 -4.09
C ILE A 82 10.33 12.80 -5.28
N ALA A 83 11.52 12.24 -5.12
CA ALA A 83 12.54 12.19 -6.18
C ALA A 83 12.06 11.36 -7.39
N THR A 84 11.30 10.29 -7.14
CA THR A 84 10.75 9.44 -8.20
C THR A 84 9.74 10.20 -9.07
N GLY A 85 8.93 11.09 -8.50
CA GLY A 85 8.06 11.95 -9.28
C GLY A 85 8.82 12.76 -10.33
N ALA A 86 9.95 13.39 -9.93
CA ALA A 86 10.82 14.11 -10.87
C ALA A 86 11.55 13.19 -11.86
N ALA A 87 11.91 11.98 -11.46
CA ALA A 87 12.51 10.99 -12.35
C ALA A 87 11.50 10.52 -13.41
N LEU A 88 10.24 10.33 -13.04
CA LEU A 88 9.16 9.97 -13.96
C LEU A 88 8.91 11.07 -15.01
N ASP A 89 9.04 12.34 -14.66
CA ASP A 89 8.93 13.46 -15.61
C ASP A 89 10.06 13.46 -16.63
N ARG A 90 11.28 13.00 -16.26
CA ARG A 90 12.48 13.01 -17.12
C ARG A 90 12.66 11.73 -17.90
N LEU A 91 12.50 10.58 -17.26
CA LEU A 91 12.83 9.26 -17.81
C LEU A 91 11.59 8.48 -18.28
N GLY A 92 10.41 9.01 -17.98
CA GLY A 92 9.13 8.38 -18.33
C GLY A 92 8.97 6.99 -17.67
N ALA A 93 8.36 6.08 -18.42
CA ALA A 93 8.05 4.75 -17.95
C ALA A 93 9.28 3.83 -17.73
N ARG A 94 10.50 4.23 -18.18
CA ARG A 94 11.76 3.52 -17.87
C ARG A 94 12.06 3.45 -16.37
N VAL A 95 11.46 4.33 -15.57
CA VAL A 95 11.61 4.34 -14.11
C VAL A 95 11.07 3.05 -13.48
N VAL A 96 10.00 2.45 -14.03
CA VAL A 96 9.37 1.23 -13.46
C VAL A 96 10.36 0.05 -13.34
N PRO A 97 10.97 -0.44 -14.42
CA PRO A 97 11.90 -1.57 -14.30
C PRO A 97 13.14 -1.21 -13.46
N ILE A 98 13.63 0.03 -13.51
CA ILE A 98 14.80 0.47 -12.73
C ILE A 98 14.48 0.39 -11.23
N THR A 99 13.35 0.93 -10.78
CA THR A 99 12.97 0.95 -9.36
C THR A 99 12.66 -0.44 -8.83
N LEU A 100 12.05 -1.31 -9.64
CA LEU A 100 11.83 -2.71 -9.29
C LEU A 100 13.16 -3.47 -9.16
N LEU A 101 14.13 -3.24 -10.05
CA LEU A 101 15.47 -3.84 -9.92
C LEU A 101 16.21 -3.34 -8.69
N LEU A 102 16.13 -2.04 -8.37
CA LEU A 102 16.68 -1.49 -7.13
C LEU A 102 16.06 -2.17 -5.91
N MET A 103 14.73 -2.31 -5.88
CA MET A 103 14.04 -2.99 -4.79
C MET A 103 14.45 -4.45 -4.67
N ALA A 104 14.57 -5.18 -5.78
CA ALA A 104 15.03 -6.56 -5.79
C ALA A 104 16.48 -6.69 -5.28
N ALA A 105 17.37 -5.76 -5.67
CA ALA A 105 18.78 -5.79 -5.27
C ALA A 105 18.98 -5.61 -3.76
N VAL A 106 18.13 -4.80 -3.10
CA VAL A 106 18.28 -4.46 -1.68
C VAL A 106 17.32 -5.22 -0.76
N GLY A 107 16.31 -5.91 -1.31
CA GLY A 107 15.23 -6.54 -0.53
C GLY A 107 15.71 -7.60 0.47
N VAL A 108 16.87 -8.19 0.28
CA VAL A 108 17.43 -9.18 1.19
C VAL A 108 18.15 -8.57 2.41
N LEU A 109 18.55 -7.29 2.34
CA LEU A 109 19.39 -6.64 3.36
C LEU A 109 18.87 -6.77 4.80
N PRO A 110 17.56 -6.64 5.09
CA PRO A 110 17.08 -6.80 6.47
C PRO A 110 17.33 -8.18 7.05
N ALA A 111 17.33 -9.23 6.22
CA ALA A 111 17.61 -10.60 6.67
C ALA A 111 19.11 -10.87 6.90
N LEU A 112 19.98 -9.98 6.45
CA LEU A 112 21.43 -10.03 6.66
C LEU A 112 21.88 -9.15 7.85
N ALA A 113 20.94 -8.48 8.52
CA ALA A 113 21.26 -7.62 9.65
C ALA A 113 21.47 -8.45 10.92
N HIS A 114 22.67 -8.32 11.52
CA HIS A 114 23.07 -9.00 12.76
C HIS A 114 23.23 -8.01 13.93
N SER A 115 22.76 -6.77 13.77
CA SER A 115 22.72 -5.76 14.81
C SER A 115 21.67 -4.69 14.50
N VAL A 116 21.25 -3.95 15.52
CA VAL A 116 20.25 -2.88 15.38
C VAL A 116 20.67 -1.80 14.37
N PRO A 117 21.93 -1.28 14.39
CA PRO A 117 22.38 -0.32 13.39
C PRO A 117 22.36 -0.86 11.96
N HIS A 118 22.76 -2.12 11.75
CA HIS A 118 22.68 -2.75 10.43
C HIS A 118 21.22 -2.87 9.97
N LEU A 119 20.30 -3.24 10.85
CA LEU A 119 18.88 -3.31 10.55
C LEU A 119 18.32 -1.92 10.17
N ALA A 120 18.66 -0.88 10.92
CA ALA A 120 18.23 0.49 10.64
C ALA A 120 18.71 0.97 9.26
N ILE A 121 19.98 0.73 8.92
CA ILE A 121 20.53 1.05 7.60
C ILE A 121 19.84 0.24 6.50
N ALA A 122 19.64 -1.06 6.71
CA ALA A 122 18.92 -1.91 5.78
C ALA A 122 17.50 -1.40 5.53
N MET A 123 16.78 -1.01 6.60
CA MET A 123 15.42 -0.46 6.49
C MET A 123 15.41 0.89 5.78
N LEU A 124 16.41 1.77 5.98
CA LEU A 124 16.54 3.02 5.24
C LEU A 124 16.67 2.78 3.73
N VAL A 125 17.57 1.87 3.35
CA VAL A 125 17.85 1.54 1.95
C VAL A 125 16.66 0.83 1.29
N VAL A 126 16.07 -0.15 1.95
CA VAL A 126 14.86 -0.84 1.49
C VAL A 126 13.68 0.15 1.39
N GLY A 127 13.55 1.05 2.37
CA GLY A 127 12.54 2.10 2.35
C GLY A 127 12.66 3.00 1.12
N ALA A 128 13.87 3.48 0.82
CA ALA A 128 14.11 4.29 -0.37
C ALA A 128 13.76 3.52 -1.66
N ALA A 129 14.22 2.30 -1.80
CA ALA A 129 13.93 1.47 -2.97
C ALA A 129 12.44 1.12 -3.09
N SER A 130 11.79 0.78 -1.98
CA SER A 130 10.36 0.49 -1.93
C SER A 130 9.51 1.70 -2.29
N GLY A 131 9.82 2.89 -1.71
CA GLY A 131 9.09 4.11 -2.03
C GLY A 131 9.21 4.49 -3.50
N THR A 132 10.39 4.31 -4.12
CA THR A 132 10.56 4.53 -5.56
C THR A 132 9.74 3.55 -6.39
N ALA A 133 9.76 2.26 -6.04
CA ALA A 133 9.01 1.22 -6.76
C ALA A 133 7.48 1.46 -6.65
N ASP A 134 6.98 1.78 -5.44
CA ASP A 134 5.57 2.05 -5.20
C ASP A 134 5.06 3.20 -6.09
N VAL A 135 5.73 4.36 -6.08
CA VAL A 135 5.36 5.49 -6.93
C VAL A 135 5.40 5.11 -8.41
N ALA A 136 6.40 4.35 -8.84
CA ALA A 136 6.58 4.00 -10.24
C ALA A 136 5.47 3.07 -10.75
N ILE A 137 5.15 1.98 -10.01
CA ILE A 137 4.12 1.02 -10.43
C ILE A 137 2.71 1.63 -10.37
N ASN A 138 2.43 2.45 -9.34
CA ASN A 138 1.15 3.17 -9.24
C ASN A 138 0.97 4.15 -10.42
N ALA A 139 2.01 4.89 -10.77
CA ALA A 139 1.97 5.81 -11.87
C ALA A 139 1.84 5.10 -13.25
N GLU A 140 2.38 3.88 -13.39
CA GLU A 140 2.20 3.06 -14.60
C GLU A 140 0.73 2.64 -14.76
N ILE A 141 0.10 2.12 -13.69
CA ILE A 141 -1.33 1.76 -13.71
C ILE A 141 -2.20 2.98 -14.00
N ALA A 142 -1.93 4.14 -13.37
CA ALA A 142 -2.68 5.37 -13.63
C ALA A 142 -2.56 5.83 -15.09
N GLY A 143 -1.36 5.70 -15.69
CA GLY A 143 -1.15 6.00 -17.11
C GLY A 143 -1.93 5.05 -18.03
N LEU A 144 -1.96 3.75 -17.71
CA LEU A 144 -2.74 2.76 -18.43
C LEU A 144 -4.25 2.99 -18.32
N GLU A 145 -4.76 3.38 -17.13
CA GLU A 145 -6.16 3.76 -16.94
C GLU A 145 -6.53 4.95 -17.82
N ALA A 146 -5.70 6.01 -17.83
CA ALA A 146 -5.92 7.19 -18.65
C ALA A 146 -5.94 6.87 -20.16
N ALA A 147 -5.06 5.97 -20.61
CA ALA A 147 -4.96 5.56 -22.01
C ALA A 147 -6.09 4.61 -22.45
N THR A 148 -6.57 3.74 -21.56
CA THR A 148 -7.53 2.68 -21.90
C THR A 148 -8.96 2.97 -21.48
N GLN A 149 -9.17 4.00 -20.63
CA GLN A 149 -10.44 4.32 -19.98
C GLN A 149 -11.02 3.12 -19.18
N ARG A 150 -10.14 2.21 -18.73
CA ARG A 150 -10.49 1.04 -17.91
C ARG A 150 -9.98 1.26 -16.49
N THR A 151 -10.77 0.88 -15.49
CA THR A 151 -10.37 0.93 -14.07
C THR A 151 -9.46 -0.26 -13.75
N LEU A 152 -8.16 -0.03 -13.58
CA LEU A 152 -7.14 -1.06 -13.27
C LEU A 152 -6.61 -0.95 -11.84
N MET A 153 -6.63 0.24 -11.24
CA MET A 153 -6.08 0.50 -9.90
C MET A 153 -6.69 -0.40 -8.80
N PRO A 154 -8.02 -0.61 -8.75
CA PRO A 154 -8.60 -1.54 -7.77
C PRO A 154 -8.09 -2.97 -7.92
N LEU A 155 -7.91 -3.45 -9.17
CA LEU A 155 -7.36 -4.77 -9.44
C LEU A 155 -5.88 -4.87 -9.05
N ALA A 156 -5.10 -3.82 -9.32
CA ALA A 156 -3.69 -3.75 -8.93
C ALA A 156 -3.53 -3.88 -7.40
N HIS A 157 -4.30 -3.12 -6.62
CA HIS A 157 -4.28 -3.22 -5.16
C HIS A 157 -4.85 -4.54 -4.63
N ALA A 158 -5.81 -5.16 -5.32
CA ALA A 158 -6.28 -6.50 -4.97
C ALA A 158 -5.18 -7.56 -5.19
N LEU A 159 -4.41 -7.45 -6.28
CA LEU A 159 -3.26 -8.32 -6.55
C LEU A 159 -2.12 -8.08 -5.56
N PHE A 160 -1.85 -6.83 -5.16
CA PHE A 160 -0.92 -6.54 -4.06
C PHE A 160 -1.33 -7.27 -2.78
N SER A 161 -2.60 -7.16 -2.38
CA SER A 161 -3.10 -7.86 -1.18
C SER A 161 -3.06 -9.38 -1.34
N GLY A 162 -3.37 -9.91 -2.53
CA GLY A 162 -3.22 -11.33 -2.85
C GLY A 162 -1.76 -11.81 -2.73
N GLY A 163 -0.82 -10.99 -3.21
CA GLY A 163 0.61 -11.20 -3.04
C GLY A 163 1.02 -11.20 -1.57
N LEU A 164 0.52 -10.24 -0.78
CA LEU A 164 0.81 -10.13 0.65
C LEU A 164 0.33 -11.39 1.39
N ILE A 165 -0.88 -11.88 1.11
CA ILE A 165 -1.39 -13.13 1.67
C ILE A 165 -0.48 -14.30 1.29
N ALA A 166 -0.19 -14.45 -0.01
CA ALA A 166 0.62 -15.56 -0.53
C ALA A 166 2.04 -15.54 0.06
N GLY A 167 2.69 -14.37 0.07
CA GLY A 167 4.03 -14.18 0.61
C GLY A 167 4.11 -14.46 2.11
N SER A 168 3.12 -13.97 2.88
CA SER A 168 3.06 -14.20 4.32
C SER A 168 2.92 -15.70 4.65
N ILE A 169 1.95 -16.38 4.04
CA ILE A 169 1.71 -17.80 4.28
C ILE A 169 2.92 -18.63 3.82
N ALA A 170 3.44 -18.39 2.61
CA ALA A 170 4.58 -19.12 2.08
C ALA A 170 5.84 -18.96 2.97
N ALA A 171 6.14 -17.74 3.40
CA ALA A 171 7.26 -17.47 4.29
C ALA A 171 7.07 -18.12 5.67
N GLY A 172 5.86 -18.06 6.24
CA GLY A 172 5.56 -18.70 7.52
C GLY A 172 5.71 -20.22 7.48
N LEU A 173 5.17 -20.86 6.46
CA LEU A 173 5.29 -22.31 6.26
C LEU A 173 6.75 -22.73 6.03
N ALA A 174 7.48 -22.02 5.19
CA ALA A 174 8.89 -22.32 4.91
C ALA A 174 9.77 -22.10 6.16
N ARG A 175 9.50 -21.05 6.96
CA ARG A 175 10.15 -20.84 8.27
C ARG A 175 9.85 -21.99 9.25
N GLN A 176 8.61 -22.46 9.29
CA GLN A 176 8.23 -23.61 10.11
C GLN A 176 8.97 -24.87 9.68
N ALA A 177 9.27 -25.02 8.39
CA ALA A 177 10.09 -26.11 7.83
C ALA A 177 11.60 -25.90 8.00
N GLY A 178 12.05 -24.82 8.67
CA GLY A 178 13.46 -24.56 8.96
C GLY A 178 14.18 -23.68 7.92
N ALA A 179 13.50 -23.11 6.93
CA ALA A 179 14.14 -22.22 5.96
C ALA A 179 14.68 -20.94 6.63
N GLY A 180 15.83 -20.45 6.19
CA GLY A 180 16.43 -19.19 6.65
C GLY A 180 15.65 -17.95 6.18
N THR A 181 15.79 -16.82 6.87
CA THR A 181 15.16 -15.56 6.50
C THR A 181 15.70 -15.01 5.17
N ALA A 182 17.02 -15.07 4.97
CA ALA A 182 17.67 -14.52 3.78
C ALA A 182 17.24 -15.24 2.47
N PRO A 183 17.20 -16.58 2.38
CA PRO A 183 16.66 -17.26 1.19
C PRO A 183 15.22 -16.88 0.89
N LEU A 184 14.36 -16.69 1.91
CA LEU A 184 12.95 -16.35 1.71
C LEU A 184 12.78 -14.93 1.14
N LEU A 185 13.50 -13.93 1.68
CA LEU A 185 13.49 -12.59 1.11
C LEU A 185 14.16 -12.55 -0.27
N ALA A 186 15.19 -13.37 -0.50
CA ALA A 186 15.82 -13.49 -1.81
C ALA A 186 14.85 -14.07 -2.87
N CYS A 187 14.04 -15.06 -2.53
CA CYS A 187 12.99 -15.58 -3.41
C CYS A 187 11.94 -14.51 -3.74
N ALA A 188 11.48 -13.74 -2.74
CA ALA A 188 10.55 -12.65 -2.96
C ALA A 188 11.18 -11.52 -3.82
N ALA A 189 12.45 -11.18 -3.58
CA ALA A 189 13.21 -10.23 -4.39
C ALA A 189 13.41 -10.71 -5.83
N ALA A 190 13.65 -12.01 -6.03
CA ALA A 190 13.74 -12.61 -7.38
C ALA A 190 12.42 -12.48 -8.15
N LEU A 191 11.27 -12.61 -7.48
CA LEU A 191 9.97 -12.38 -8.11
C LEU A 191 9.80 -10.91 -8.55
N ILE A 192 10.28 -9.95 -7.74
CA ILE A 192 10.32 -8.53 -8.13
C ILE A 192 11.26 -8.33 -9.33
N ALA A 193 12.44 -8.95 -9.35
CA ALA A 193 13.38 -8.87 -10.46
C ALA A 193 12.76 -9.45 -11.76
N ALA A 194 12.06 -10.58 -11.66
CA ALA A 194 11.33 -11.15 -12.80
C ALA A 194 10.25 -10.20 -13.33
N SER A 195 9.52 -9.53 -12.41
CA SER A 195 8.52 -8.53 -12.82
C SER A 195 9.18 -7.28 -13.44
N ALA A 196 10.35 -6.85 -12.97
CA ALA A 196 11.14 -5.78 -13.58
C ALA A 196 11.54 -6.13 -15.03
N TYR A 197 12.04 -7.33 -15.24
CA TYR A 197 12.37 -7.83 -16.57
C TYR A 197 11.14 -7.87 -17.49
N ALA A 198 9.99 -8.30 -16.98
CA ALA A 198 8.74 -8.29 -17.74
C ALA A 198 8.32 -6.86 -18.14
N ASN A 199 8.57 -5.87 -17.28
CA ASN A 199 8.24 -4.45 -17.51
C ASN A 199 9.33 -3.65 -18.26
N ARG A 200 10.36 -4.28 -18.84
CA ARG A 200 11.44 -3.58 -19.57
C ARG A 200 11.01 -2.80 -20.82
N HIS A 201 9.80 -3.05 -21.32
CA HIS A 201 9.17 -2.32 -22.43
C HIS A 201 7.93 -1.57 -21.91
N PRO A 202 8.12 -0.43 -21.28
CA PRO A 202 7.04 0.32 -20.66
C PRO A 202 6.17 1.06 -21.69
N TYR A 203 4.93 1.38 -21.28
CA TYR A 203 4.00 2.17 -22.08
C TYR A 203 4.35 3.67 -22.02
N PRO A 204 4.29 4.42 -23.14
CA PRO A 204 4.53 5.87 -23.12
C PRO A 204 3.53 6.61 -22.23
N ARG A 205 4.02 7.52 -21.39
CA ARG A 205 3.19 8.28 -20.45
C ARG A 205 2.66 9.58 -21.01
N VAL A 206 1.50 9.97 -20.47
CA VAL A 206 0.96 11.32 -20.58
C VAL A 206 1.42 12.11 -19.35
N SER A 207 2.06 13.26 -19.58
CA SER A 207 2.54 14.18 -18.52
C SER A 207 1.36 14.75 -17.72
N HIS A 208 1.48 14.82 -16.39
CA HIS A 208 0.48 15.41 -15.53
C HIS A 208 0.85 16.86 -15.14
N ALA A 209 -0.11 17.76 -15.14
CA ALA A 209 0.07 19.15 -14.75
C ALA A 209 0.46 19.27 -13.27
N ARG A 210 1.39 20.20 -12.95
CA ARG A 210 1.83 20.49 -11.58
C ARG A 210 0.72 21.12 -10.76
N PRO A 211 0.41 20.63 -9.54
CA PRO A 211 -0.64 21.20 -8.70
C PRO A 211 -0.27 22.56 -8.15
N ARG A 212 -1.25 23.48 -8.04
CA ARG A 212 -1.16 24.78 -7.37
C ARG A 212 -1.48 24.61 -5.87
N ARG A 213 -0.70 25.28 -5.00
CA ARG A 213 -0.75 25.12 -3.54
C ARG A 213 -1.78 26.01 -2.87
N ARG A 214 -2.87 25.46 -2.34
CA ARG A 214 -3.64 26.10 -1.26
C ARG A 214 -4.13 25.03 -0.26
N ILE A 215 -3.50 24.97 0.90
CA ILE A 215 -3.84 24.00 1.95
C ILE A 215 -5.01 24.53 2.77
N ARG A 216 -6.13 23.82 2.80
CA ARG A 216 -7.32 24.15 3.61
C ARG A 216 -7.24 23.41 4.95
N ARG A 217 -7.63 24.06 6.06
CA ARG A 217 -7.64 23.46 7.42
C ARG A 217 -8.43 22.14 7.50
N THR A 218 -9.52 22.03 6.74
CA THR A 218 -10.32 20.80 6.65
C THR A 218 -9.51 19.61 6.10
N LEU A 219 -8.58 19.83 5.17
CA LEU A 219 -7.71 18.79 4.62
C LEU A 219 -6.71 18.28 5.66
N VAL A 220 -6.27 19.15 6.56
CA VAL A 220 -5.38 18.73 7.67
C VAL A 220 -6.11 17.76 8.59
N ALA A 221 -7.35 18.06 8.99
CA ALA A 221 -8.15 17.17 9.84
C ALA A 221 -8.41 15.81 9.17
N VAL A 222 -8.76 15.81 7.87
CA VAL A 222 -8.93 14.58 7.07
C VAL A 222 -7.62 13.81 7.00
N GLY A 223 -6.48 14.50 6.78
CA GLY A 223 -5.15 13.90 6.76
C GLY A 223 -4.73 13.28 8.09
N LEU A 224 -5.03 13.93 9.21
CA LEU A 224 -4.73 13.37 10.55
C LEU A 224 -5.54 12.10 10.84
N VAL A 225 -6.82 12.07 10.45
CA VAL A 225 -7.62 10.84 10.56
C VAL A 225 -7.09 9.75 9.63
N CYS A 226 -6.60 10.12 8.44
CA CYS A 226 -5.92 9.19 7.54
C CYS A 226 -4.62 8.65 8.16
N ALA A 227 -3.85 9.49 8.87
CA ALA A 227 -2.65 9.06 9.58
C ALA A 227 -2.96 8.04 10.67
N LEU A 228 -4.06 8.22 11.42
CA LEU A 228 -4.49 7.22 12.40
C LEU A 228 -4.92 5.90 11.73
N ALA A 229 -5.57 5.95 10.57
CA ALA A 229 -5.91 4.74 9.82
C ALA A 229 -4.64 4.02 9.35
N PHE A 230 -3.67 4.74 8.81
CA PHE A 230 -2.39 4.17 8.36
C PHE A 230 -1.51 3.68 9.53
N LEU A 231 -1.61 4.30 10.71
CA LEU A 231 -1.01 3.78 11.93
C LEU A 231 -1.58 2.39 12.27
N ILE A 232 -2.91 2.21 12.17
CA ILE A 232 -3.57 0.93 12.44
C ILE A 232 -3.16 -0.10 11.39
N GLU A 233 -3.22 0.26 10.10
CA GLU A 233 -2.84 -0.62 8.99
C GLU A 233 -1.39 -1.11 9.14
N GLY A 234 -0.43 -0.20 9.22
CA GLY A 234 0.99 -0.53 9.38
C GLY A 234 1.30 -1.23 10.69
N GLY A 235 0.56 -0.90 11.75
CA GLY A 235 0.68 -1.56 13.05
C GLY A 235 0.28 -3.03 12.98
N ILE A 236 -0.88 -3.36 12.41
CA ILE A 236 -1.31 -4.75 12.28
C ILE A 236 -0.37 -5.51 11.34
N GLU A 237 -0.01 -4.92 10.19
CA GLU A 237 0.84 -5.56 9.19
C GLU A 237 2.21 -5.96 9.76
N ASN A 238 2.89 -5.05 10.47
CA ASN A 238 4.26 -5.29 10.93
C ASN A 238 4.35 -5.92 12.32
N TRP A 239 3.29 -5.84 13.15
CA TRP A 239 3.37 -6.30 14.55
C TRP A 239 2.50 -7.52 14.85
N SER A 240 1.53 -7.89 14.00
CA SER A 240 0.63 -9.01 14.27
C SER A 240 1.36 -10.36 14.35
N ALA A 241 2.32 -10.64 13.44
CA ALA A 241 3.12 -11.87 13.51
C ALA A 241 3.99 -11.91 14.78
N LEU A 242 4.58 -10.78 15.16
CA LEU A 242 5.37 -10.66 16.39
C LEU A 242 4.51 -10.89 17.63
N PHE A 243 3.30 -10.29 17.67
CA PHE A 243 2.33 -10.49 18.75
C PHE A 243 1.94 -11.97 18.89
N LEU A 244 1.56 -12.62 17.78
CA LEU A 244 1.16 -14.02 17.78
C LEU A 244 2.31 -14.94 18.27
N GLN A 245 3.54 -14.67 17.84
CA GLN A 245 4.68 -15.49 18.19
C GLN A 245 5.15 -15.26 19.63
N ARG A 246 5.28 -14.01 20.07
CA ARG A 246 5.90 -13.65 21.35
C ARG A 246 4.93 -13.62 22.53
N GLU A 247 3.70 -13.16 22.31
CA GLU A 247 2.68 -13.09 23.37
C GLU A 247 1.86 -14.38 23.49
N LEU A 248 1.63 -15.07 22.36
CA LEU A 248 0.74 -16.22 22.32
C LEU A 248 1.45 -17.54 21.98
N GLY A 249 2.79 -17.54 21.87
CA GLY A 249 3.57 -18.75 21.66
C GLY A 249 3.32 -19.44 20.30
N ALA A 250 2.78 -18.73 19.32
CA ALA A 250 2.50 -19.28 18.00
C ALA A 250 3.79 -19.66 17.28
N ASN A 251 3.79 -20.78 16.54
CA ASN A 251 4.85 -21.10 15.63
C ASN A 251 4.86 -20.17 14.41
N ALA A 252 5.90 -20.22 13.58
CA ALA A 252 6.09 -19.31 12.46
C ALA A 252 4.93 -19.35 11.44
N ALA A 253 4.40 -20.56 11.15
CA ALA A 253 3.29 -20.72 10.22
C ALA A 253 2.00 -20.08 10.74
N VAL A 254 1.67 -20.27 12.03
CA VAL A 254 0.49 -19.67 12.66
C VAL A 254 0.68 -18.16 12.82
N ALA A 255 1.87 -17.69 13.17
CA ALA A 255 2.17 -16.26 13.30
C ALA A 255 1.99 -15.52 11.98
N ALA A 256 2.37 -16.11 10.84
CA ALA A 256 2.18 -15.56 9.51
C ALA A 256 0.69 -15.38 9.11
N LEU A 257 -0.22 -16.06 9.78
CA LEU A 257 -1.67 -15.85 9.56
C LEU A 257 -2.16 -14.48 10.07
N GLY A 258 -1.43 -13.80 10.95
CA GLY A 258 -1.78 -12.45 11.41
C GLY A 258 -1.85 -11.45 10.25
N PRO A 259 -0.72 -11.14 9.58
CA PRO A 259 -0.72 -10.23 8.42
C PRO A 259 -1.53 -10.78 7.23
N ALA A 260 -1.57 -12.10 7.02
CA ALA A 260 -2.37 -12.71 5.94
C ALA A 260 -3.88 -12.51 6.14
N ALA A 261 -4.39 -12.75 7.35
CA ALA A 261 -5.80 -12.56 7.69
C ALA A 261 -6.22 -11.07 7.62
N TYR A 262 -5.33 -10.18 8.08
CA TYR A 262 -5.51 -8.74 7.91
C TYR A 262 -5.61 -8.36 6.42
N ALA A 263 -4.67 -8.80 5.58
CA ALA A 263 -4.70 -8.48 4.15
C ALA A 263 -5.95 -9.02 3.45
N LEU A 264 -6.38 -10.23 3.79
CA LEU A 264 -7.61 -10.82 3.27
C LEU A 264 -8.82 -9.97 3.64
N SER A 265 -8.91 -9.54 4.90
CA SER A 265 -10.01 -8.70 5.37
C SER A 265 -10.04 -7.32 4.73
N MET A 266 -8.87 -6.74 4.41
CA MET A 266 -8.76 -5.50 3.64
C MET A 266 -9.34 -5.64 2.23
N VAL A 267 -9.07 -6.76 1.54
CA VAL A 267 -9.68 -7.05 0.23
C VAL A 267 -11.20 -7.13 0.35
N VAL A 268 -11.69 -7.96 1.27
CA VAL A 268 -13.13 -8.16 1.48
C VAL A 268 -13.81 -6.84 1.88
N GLY A 269 -13.21 -6.07 2.79
CA GLY A 269 -13.72 -4.78 3.23
C GLY A 269 -13.79 -3.76 2.07
N ARG A 270 -12.75 -3.65 1.25
CA ARG A 270 -12.72 -2.74 0.09
C ARG A 270 -13.73 -3.14 -0.99
N LEU A 271 -13.90 -4.43 -1.28
CA LEU A 271 -14.93 -4.93 -2.21
C LEU A 271 -16.34 -4.66 -1.68
N SER A 272 -16.57 -4.88 -0.38
CA SER A 272 -17.85 -4.57 0.27
C SER A 272 -18.17 -3.07 0.21
N GLY A 273 -17.15 -2.22 0.24
CA GLY A 273 -17.25 -0.78 0.11
C GLY A 273 -17.93 -0.31 -1.17
N GLN A 274 -17.74 -1.02 -2.30
CA GLN A 274 -18.40 -0.70 -3.56
C GLN A 274 -19.93 -0.75 -3.44
N ARG A 275 -20.48 -1.62 -2.58
CA ARG A 275 -21.91 -1.73 -2.31
C ARG A 275 -22.40 -0.82 -1.18
N LEU A 276 -21.53 -0.52 -0.20
CA LEU A 276 -21.88 0.24 0.99
C LEU A 276 -21.82 1.76 0.76
N LEU A 277 -20.77 2.25 0.08
CA LEU A 277 -20.54 3.69 -0.12
C LEU A 277 -21.68 4.42 -0.86
N PRO A 278 -22.36 3.83 -1.88
CA PRO A 278 -23.50 4.48 -2.52
C PRO A 278 -24.76 4.52 -1.64
N ARG A 279 -24.86 3.64 -0.64
CA ARG A 279 -26.07 3.44 0.18
C ARG A 279 -26.03 4.11 1.54
N GLN A 280 -24.84 4.43 2.04
CA GLN A 280 -24.64 4.92 3.41
C GLN A 280 -23.77 6.19 3.40
N ARG A 281 -23.96 7.04 4.42
CA ARG A 281 -23.12 8.22 4.61
C ARG A 281 -21.68 7.79 4.93
N SER A 282 -20.70 8.39 4.28
CA SER A 282 -19.27 8.11 4.46
C SER A 282 -18.83 8.23 5.93
N SER A 283 -19.34 9.23 6.67
CA SER A 283 -19.06 9.40 8.10
C SER A 283 -19.57 8.23 8.95
N ARG A 284 -20.77 7.70 8.63
CA ARG A 284 -21.35 6.55 9.36
C ARG A 284 -20.52 5.28 9.11
N ILE A 285 -20.12 5.02 7.87
CA ILE A 285 -19.27 3.87 7.52
C ILE A 285 -17.94 3.97 8.29
N LEU A 286 -17.32 5.15 8.28
CA LEU A 286 -16.05 5.38 8.97
C LEU A 286 -16.18 5.21 10.48
N THR A 287 -17.26 5.74 11.09
CA THR A 287 -17.52 5.60 12.54
C THR A 287 -17.74 4.15 12.93
N VAL A 288 -18.64 3.44 12.21
CA VAL A 288 -18.95 2.02 12.52
C VAL A 288 -17.71 1.16 12.29
N GLY A 289 -16.99 1.36 11.19
CA GLY A 289 -15.75 0.65 10.92
C GLY A 289 -14.72 0.86 12.03
N ALA A 290 -14.53 2.10 12.49
CA ALA A 290 -13.60 2.41 13.56
C ALA A 290 -14.04 1.78 14.90
N LEU A 291 -15.32 1.74 15.22
CA LEU A 291 -15.84 1.06 16.42
C LEU A 291 -15.64 -0.45 16.36
N VAL A 292 -15.83 -1.06 15.18
CA VAL A 292 -15.54 -2.49 14.94
C VAL A 292 -14.04 -2.75 15.12
N THR A 293 -13.18 -1.90 14.56
CA THR A 293 -11.72 -1.98 14.74
C THR A 293 -11.31 -1.85 16.20
N LEU A 294 -11.87 -0.88 16.92
CA LEU A 294 -11.65 -0.68 18.36
C LEU A 294 -11.99 -1.94 19.16
N ALA A 295 -13.21 -2.45 19.01
CA ALA A 295 -13.67 -3.63 19.74
C ALA A 295 -12.81 -4.87 19.43
N ALA A 296 -12.47 -5.08 18.14
CA ALA A 296 -11.64 -6.19 17.72
C ALA A 296 -10.22 -6.10 18.29
N LEU A 297 -9.59 -4.91 18.30
CA LEU A 297 -8.24 -4.74 18.83
C LEU A 297 -8.20 -4.85 20.36
N VAL A 298 -9.23 -4.38 21.08
CA VAL A 298 -9.36 -4.59 22.52
C VAL A 298 -9.48 -6.09 22.82
N ALA A 299 -10.34 -6.82 22.11
CA ALA A 299 -10.45 -8.27 22.26
C ALA A 299 -9.13 -8.99 21.92
N THR A 300 -8.44 -8.55 20.87
CA THR A 300 -7.13 -9.10 20.47
C THR A 300 -6.07 -8.87 21.54
N SER A 301 -6.03 -7.68 22.16
CA SER A 301 -5.08 -7.37 23.24
C SER A 301 -5.26 -8.27 24.45
N ALA A 302 -6.49 -8.69 24.74
CA ALA A 302 -6.86 -9.59 25.83
C ALA A 302 -6.77 -11.09 25.45
N ALA A 303 -6.48 -11.41 24.19
CA ALA A 303 -6.43 -12.80 23.72
C ALA A 303 -5.30 -13.59 24.40
N HIS A 304 -5.56 -14.86 24.73
CA HIS A 304 -4.60 -15.82 25.27
C HIS A 304 -4.30 -16.96 24.28
N HIS A 305 -4.96 -16.96 23.14
CA HIS A 305 -4.79 -18.00 22.11
C HIS A 305 -4.79 -17.40 20.71
N PRO A 306 -3.93 -17.87 19.78
CA PRO A 306 -3.87 -17.39 18.39
C PRO A 306 -5.21 -17.48 17.65
N ALA A 307 -6.03 -18.49 17.93
CA ALA A 307 -7.36 -18.66 17.33
C ALA A 307 -8.35 -17.53 17.66
N VAL A 308 -8.09 -16.71 18.68
CA VAL A 308 -8.87 -15.51 19.00
C VAL A 308 -8.24 -14.26 18.39
N ALA A 309 -6.90 -14.17 18.44
CA ALA A 309 -6.19 -12.98 17.95
C ALA A 309 -6.20 -12.84 16.42
N ILE A 310 -6.08 -13.96 15.69
CA ILE A 310 -6.09 -13.94 14.21
C ILE A 310 -7.42 -13.40 13.64
N PRO A 311 -8.61 -13.91 14.04
CA PRO A 311 -9.88 -13.31 13.68
C PRO A 311 -10.01 -11.85 14.16
N GLY A 312 -9.45 -11.51 15.33
CA GLY A 312 -9.44 -10.16 15.84
C GLY A 312 -8.71 -9.19 14.91
N PHE A 313 -7.50 -9.54 14.43
CA PHE A 313 -6.78 -8.75 13.41
C PHE A 313 -7.54 -8.67 12.09
N ALA A 314 -8.19 -9.75 11.66
CA ALA A 314 -9.02 -9.74 10.45
C ALA A 314 -10.21 -8.79 10.59
N ILE A 315 -10.95 -8.86 11.70
CA ILE A 315 -12.10 -7.98 11.96
C ILE A 315 -11.65 -6.52 12.04
N ALA A 316 -10.51 -6.25 12.71
CA ALA A 316 -9.94 -4.91 12.77
C ALA A 316 -9.58 -4.39 11.38
N GLY A 317 -8.96 -5.22 10.54
CA GLY A 317 -8.66 -4.88 9.15
C GLY A 317 -9.91 -4.57 8.32
N ALA A 318 -10.95 -5.38 8.43
CA ALA A 318 -12.23 -5.14 7.75
C ALA A 318 -12.87 -3.81 8.18
N GLY A 319 -12.77 -3.45 9.46
CA GLY A 319 -13.29 -2.20 10.00
C GLY A 319 -12.58 -0.96 9.46
N VAL A 320 -11.24 -1.00 9.32
CA VAL A 320 -10.44 0.14 8.82
C VAL A 320 -10.34 0.19 7.30
N ALA A 321 -10.70 -0.87 6.59
CA ALA A 321 -10.46 -1.04 5.14
C ALA A 321 -10.98 0.10 4.26
N LEU A 322 -12.07 0.75 4.66
CA LEU A 322 -12.70 1.85 3.91
C LEU A 322 -12.24 3.24 4.36
N ALA A 323 -11.39 3.35 5.40
CA ALA A 323 -10.97 4.64 5.91
C ALA A 323 -10.21 5.46 4.84
N ALA A 324 -9.16 4.91 4.26
CA ALA A 324 -8.39 5.61 3.24
C ALA A 324 -9.23 5.96 1.99
N PRO A 325 -10.01 5.06 1.37
CA PRO A 325 -10.89 5.41 0.24
C PRO A 325 -11.89 6.53 0.56
N ILE A 326 -12.50 6.51 1.74
CA ILE A 326 -13.46 7.56 2.17
C ILE A 326 -12.75 8.90 2.33
N LEU A 327 -11.60 8.93 3.00
CA LEU A 327 -10.86 10.16 3.30
C LEU A 327 -10.26 10.78 2.03
N PHE A 328 -9.68 9.97 1.15
CA PHE A 328 -9.23 10.43 -0.16
C PHE A 328 -10.37 10.91 -1.04
N GLY A 329 -11.49 10.18 -1.06
CA GLY A 329 -12.69 10.60 -1.77
C GLY A 329 -13.21 11.96 -1.28
N ALA A 330 -13.20 12.19 0.02
CA ALA A 330 -13.62 13.49 0.61
C ALA A 330 -12.65 14.63 0.22
N ALA A 331 -11.33 14.36 0.22
CA ALA A 331 -10.34 15.34 -0.23
C ALA A 331 -10.52 15.73 -1.70
N GLY A 332 -10.83 14.77 -2.56
CA GLY A 332 -11.04 15.01 -4.00
C GLY A 332 -12.35 15.74 -4.31
N ARG A 333 -13.45 15.37 -3.66
CA ARG A 333 -14.77 15.99 -3.89
C ARG A 333 -14.89 17.41 -3.35
N GLY A 334 -14.17 17.74 -2.28
CA GLY A 334 -14.18 19.07 -1.67
C GLY A 334 -13.31 20.11 -2.39
N ALA A 335 -12.64 19.75 -3.47
CA ALA A 335 -11.70 20.59 -4.21
C ALA A 335 -12.20 20.93 -5.60
N SER A 336 -11.81 22.12 -6.13
CA SER A 336 -11.94 22.43 -7.55
C SER A 336 -11.09 21.48 -8.40
N ASP A 337 -11.36 21.33 -9.68
CA ASP A 337 -10.55 20.50 -10.58
C ASP A 337 -9.05 20.89 -10.55
N ALA A 338 -8.78 22.21 -10.45
CA ALA A 338 -7.41 22.74 -10.34
C ALA A 338 -6.72 22.38 -9.00
N ASP A 339 -7.48 22.24 -7.90
CA ASP A 339 -6.95 21.99 -6.55
C ASP A 339 -7.03 20.53 -6.13
N ARG A 340 -7.68 19.66 -6.92
CA ARG A 340 -7.90 18.24 -6.58
C ARG A 340 -6.60 17.50 -6.32
N GLY A 341 -5.60 17.69 -7.19
CA GLY A 341 -4.28 17.09 -7.02
C GLY A 341 -3.58 17.54 -5.73
N THR A 342 -3.64 18.83 -5.41
CA THR A 342 -3.06 19.38 -4.17
C THR A 342 -3.77 18.87 -2.92
N SER A 343 -5.10 18.75 -2.97
CA SER A 343 -5.91 18.24 -1.86
C SER A 343 -5.58 16.78 -1.57
N MET A 344 -5.50 15.94 -2.61
CA MET A 344 -5.10 14.54 -2.49
C MET A 344 -3.68 14.42 -1.93
N ALA A 345 -2.71 15.14 -2.51
CA ALA A 345 -1.32 15.13 -2.05
C ALA A 345 -1.20 15.56 -0.58
N THR A 346 -1.97 16.57 -0.14
CA THR A 346 -1.96 17.02 1.25
C THR A 346 -2.44 15.92 2.20
N VAL A 347 -3.58 15.29 1.91
CA VAL A 347 -4.13 14.22 2.75
C VAL A 347 -3.23 13.00 2.74
N THR A 348 -2.66 12.64 1.59
CA THR A 348 -1.69 11.54 1.47
C THR A 348 -0.43 11.82 2.29
N THR A 349 0.18 12.99 2.15
CA THR A 349 1.41 13.34 2.89
C THR A 349 1.21 13.30 4.40
N ILE A 350 0.10 13.87 4.89
CA ILE A 350 -0.22 13.82 6.33
C ILE A 350 -0.55 12.38 6.74
N GLY A 351 -1.27 11.64 5.90
CA GLY A 351 -1.59 10.23 6.13
C GLY A 351 -0.35 9.37 6.33
N TYR A 352 0.66 9.55 5.48
CA TYR A 352 1.93 8.80 5.58
C TYR A 352 2.70 9.05 6.89
N LEU A 353 2.42 10.15 7.63
CA LEU A 353 2.95 10.32 8.98
C LEU A 353 2.50 9.20 9.93
N GLY A 354 1.35 8.56 9.68
CA GLY A 354 0.89 7.39 10.43
C GLY A 354 1.82 6.18 10.24
N PHE A 355 2.22 5.89 9.01
CA PHE A 355 3.21 4.84 8.74
C PHE A 355 4.60 5.19 9.29
N LEU A 356 4.97 6.47 9.28
CA LEU A 356 6.27 6.93 9.79
C LEU A 356 6.33 6.89 11.33
N ALA A 357 5.32 7.42 12.00
CA ALA A 357 5.27 7.51 13.46
C ALA A 357 4.82 6.19 14.12
N GLY A 358 4.12 5.34 13.38
CA GLY A 358 3.57 4.08 13.89
C GLY A 358 4.62 3.16 14.51
N PRO A 359 5.63 2.72 13.76
CA PRO A 359 6.61 1.78 14.27
C PRO A 359 7.34 2.25 15.55
N PRO A 360 7.89 3.48 15.64
CA PRO A 360 8.53 3.92 16.87
C PRO A 360 7.56 4.06 18.05
N LEU A 361 6.32 4.51 17.82
CA LEU A 361 5.29 4.60 18.85
C LEU A 361 4.94 3.21 19.39
N LEU A 362 4.69 2.25 18.50
CA LEU A 362 4.35 0.88 18.88
C LEU A 362 5.55 0.18 19.54
N GLY A 363 6.76 0.39 19.04
CA GLY A 363 7.99 -0.15 19.62
C GLY A 363 8.26 0.39 21.02
N ALA A 364 8.15 1.70 21.22
CA ALA A 364 8.29 2.32 22.54
C ALA A 364 7.22 1.81 23.52
N THR A 365 5.96 1.70 23.08
CA THR A 365 4.88 1.14 23.91
C THR A 365 5.16 -0.33 24.23
N ALA A 366 5.60 -1.13 23.24
CA ALA A 366 5.94 -2.53 23.46
C ALA A 366 7.11 -2.71 24.44
N ALA A 367 8.06 -1.79 24.45
CA ALA A 367 9.18 -1.80 25.41
C ALA A 367 8.71 -1.43 26.83
N ALA A 368 7.78 -0.50 26.96
CA ALA A 368 7.32 0.00 28.25
C ALA A 368 6.27 -0.91 28.92
N VAL A 369 5.28 -1.39 28.17
CA VAL A 369 4.09 -2.09 28.68
C VAL A 369 3.73 -3.37 27.89
N GLY A 370 4.65 -3.88 27.07
CA GLY A 370 4.48 -5.10 26.29
C GLY A 370 3.70 -4.94 24.98
N LEU A 371 3.69 -5.98 24.17
CA LEU A 371 3.02 -5.97 22.85
C LEU A 371 1.50 -5.80 22.95
N ARG A 372 0.88 -6.25 24.05
CA ARG A 372 -0.56 -6.01 24.35
C ARG A 372 -0.86 -4.53 24.43
N GLY A 373 0.04 -3.75 25.07
CA GLY A 373 -0.04 -2.29 25.10
C GLY A 373 0.02 -1.65 23.73
N SER A 374 0.88 -2.15 22.85
CA SER A 374 0.95 -1.65 21.45
C SER A 374 -0.36 -1.89 20.69
N VAL A 375 -1.01 -3.04 20.88
CA VAL A 375 -2.35 -3.31 20.29
C VAL A 375 -3.39 -2.35 20.83
N LEU A 376 -3.32 -1.98 22.13
CA LEU A 376 -4.22 -0.98 22.72
C LEU A 376 -3.98 0.43 22.19
N VAL A 377 -2.75 0.80 21.80
CA VAL A 377 -2.48 2.07 21.09
C VAL A 377 -3.22 2.11 19.75
N LEU A 378 -3.24 1.01 19.00
CA LEU A 378 -4.03 0.91 17.77
C LEU A 378 -5.53 1.01 18.05
N ALA A 379 -6.01 0.39 19.14
CA ALA A 379 -7.40 0.51 19.58
C ALA A 379 -7.74 1.97 19.95
N ALA A 380 -6.85 2.69 20.64
CA ALA A 380 -7.03 4.11 20.96
C ALA A 380 -7.09 4.97 19.69
N ALA A 381 -6.24 4.69 18.68
CA ALA A 381 -6.32 5.35 17.38
C ALA A 381 -7.69 5.13 16.71
N ALA A 382 -8.22 3.91 16.75
CA ALA A 382 -9.56 3.61 16.25
C ALA A 382 -10.66 4.37 17.01
N ALA A 383 -10.55 4.51 18.34
CA ALA A 383 -11.48 5.30 19.14
C ALA A 383 -11.47 6.79 18.72
N VAL A 384 -10.28 7.36 18.47
CA VAL A 384 -10.15 8.74 17.98
C VAL A 384 -10.79 8.90 16.62
N ILE A 385 -10.58 7.94 15.69
CA ILE A 385 -11.25 7.94 14.39
C ILE A 385 -12.78 7.92 14.57
N ALA A 386 -13.31 7.05 15.41
CA ALA A 386 -14.75 6.94 15.67
C ALA A 386 -15.34 8.24 16.20
N ALA A 387 -14.64 8.93 17.11
CA ALA A 387 -15.05 10.21 17.67
C ALA A 387 -14.93 11.38 16.67
N ALA A 388 -13.94 11.35 15.80
CA ALA A 388 -13.69 12.41 14.81
C ALA A 388 -14.59 12.29 13.57
N ALA A 389 -14.89 11.09 13.09
CA ALA A 389 -15.60 10.83 11.85
C ALA A 389 -16.96 11.56 11.70
N PRO A 390 -17.82 11.65 12.75
CA PRO A 390 -19.09 12.40 12.67
C PRO A 390 -18.91 13.90 12.45
N ARG A 391 -17.76 14.46 12.90
CA ARG A 391 -17.44 15.89 12.82
C ARG A 391 -16.79 16.27 11.48
N LEU A 392 -16.29 15.27 10.75
CA LEU A 392 -15.74 15.50 9.42
C LEU A 392 -16.89 15.64 8.41
N GLN A 393 -16.86 16.71 7.63
CA GLN A 393 -17.82 16.94 6.54
C GLN A 393 -17.49 16.04 5.35
N LEU A 394 -17.70 14.73 5.51
CA LEU A 394 -17.44 13.69 4.49
C LEU A 394 -18.66 13.55 3.56
N ARG A 395 -18.88 14.55 2.70
CA ARG A 395 -19.94 14.51 1.68
C ARG A 395 -19.51 13.73 0.45
#